data_da00977325702e071593886578159f93
#
_entry.id   da00977325702e071593886578159f93
#
_cell.length_a   1.000
_cell.length_b   1.000
_cell.length_c   1.000
_cell.angle_alpha   90.00
_cell.angle_beta   90.00
_cell.angle_gamma   90.00
#
_symmetry.space_group_name_H-M   'P 1'
#
loop_
_entity.id
_entity.type
_entity.pdbx_description
1 polymer ?
#
loop_
_entity_poly.entity_id
_entity_poly.type
_entity_poly.pdbx_seq_one_letter_code
_entity_poly.pdbx_strand_id
1 'polypeptide(L)'
;MKYIRIISFLILGLYSCKTITIELPVPDLKVIAEISAPEPSFLSLQTELALKPYLTEADQSLDQKFNGEQQQCEGISYKYHFERGPLDFEFKNNEVRCDISGKFDLSLNYCPTCQYVFGGERCMTPRIFASCGVNEPKRKVMISYKSQVEITPDFNLKSQTKLHSFALIDPCKITFIKYDATATIEKEVKTSLVQLEKEIDKQLASTPMRSTMKDVWKSLQDPILVAPYGYFYLRPSQIGIDDLVLKNEGQKAVFTTQITAQPLFSTNALNMPYARLPQNTPRAGASNESVFNLRTVATYDSINHFISRDFDTQQIYITNNKYINIDHVKILGPQEERLMLSVQFSGTKKGTLYLVVQPYIDQQQHLKVREVDYELRTKSVLLHSAKWILNSKLKEQLTAKIDVDLSPILAETKAAIEQQINEEITKG
;
A
#
# COMPACT_ATOMS: atom_id res chain seq x y z
N MET A 1 75.40 39.32 -68.23
CA MET A 1 75.78 37.99 -67.76
C MET A 1 74.72 37.40 -66.96
N LYS A 2 74.14 36.53 -67.44
CA LYS A 2 72.94 35.74 -67.47
C LYS A 2 72.89 34.84 -66.31
N TYR A 3 71.88 34.97 -65.41
CA TYR A 3 71.46 33.92 -64.54
C TYR A 3 69.96 33.56 -64.85
N ILE A 4 69.84 32.49 -65.56
CA ILE A 4 68.57 31.81 -65.75
C ILE A 4 68.26 31.12 -64.45
N ARG A 5 67.27 31.58 -63.73
CA ARG A 5 66.69 30.93 -62.59
C ARG A 5 65.72 29.92 -63.08
N ILE A 6 66.06 28.65 -62.92
CA ILE A 6 65.12 27.56 -63.02
C ILE A 6 64.27 27.58 -61.76
N ILE A 7 63.06 28.09 -61.87
CA ILE A 7 62.05 27.96 -60.85
C ILE A 7 61.48 26.59 -61.02
N SER A 8 62.05 25.66 -60.25
CA SER A 8 61.47 24.33 -60.07
C SER A 8 60.15 24.53 -59.36
N PHE A 9 59.07 24.30 -60.07
CA PHE A 9 57.71 24.31 -59.58
C PHE A 9 57.53 23.02 -58.74
N LEU A 10 57.81 23.12 -57.43
CA LEU A 10 57.47 22.10 -56.49
C LEU A 10 55.95 22.20 -56.23
N ILE A 11 55.17 21.58 -57.12
CA ILE A 11 53.75 21.36 -56.87
C ILE A 11 53.66 20.27 -55.78
N LEU A 12 53.76 20.71 -54.55
CA LEU A 12 53.29 19.94 -53.41
C LEU A 12 51.78 19.78 -53.56
N GLY A 13 51.37 18.71 -54.19
CA GLY A 13 50.00 18.24 -54.18
C GLY A 13 49.58 18.02 -52.76
N LEU A 14 48.95 18.98 -52.16
CA LEU A 14 48.15 18.82 -50.96
C LEU A 14 47.04 17.84 -51.32
N TYR A 15 47.34 16.55 -51.20
CA TYR A 15 46.29 15.54 -51.09
C TYR A 15 45.55 15.84 -49.79
N SER A 16 44.63 16.80 -49.84
CA SER A 16 43.57 16.93 -48.86
C SER A 16 42.82 15.58 -48.89
N CYS A 17 43.08 14.75 -47.94
CA CYS A 17 42.24 13.60 -47.69
C CYS A 17 40.83 14.14 -47.40
N LYS A 18 40.03 14.35 -48.41
CA LYS A 18 38.61 14.68 -48.24
C LYS A 18 37.96 13.43 -47.57
N THR A 19 37.77 13.52 -46.28
CA THR A 19 36.95 12.52 -45.57
C THR A 19 35.59 12.52 -46.22
N ILE A 20 35.21 11.43 -46.88
CA ILE A 20 33.91 11.31 -47.52
C ILE A 20 32.86 11.26 -46.41
N THR A 21 32.00 12.25 -46.32
CA THR A 21 30.84 12.26 -45.43
C THR A 21 29.72 11.47 -46.05
N ILE A 22 29.16 10.54 -45.28
CA ILE A 22 28.01 9.73 -45.67
C ILE A 22 26.78 10.41 -45.07
N GLU A 23 26.04 11.14 -45.88
CA GLU A 23 24.78 11.78 -45.50
C GLU A 23 23.60 10.93 -46.00
N LEU A 24 22.79 10.52 -45.07
CA LEU A 24 21.57 9.74 -45.33
C LEU A 24 20.34 10.55 -44.90
N PRO A 25 19.25 10.52 -45.67
CA PRO A 25 17.99 11.08 -45.20
C PRO A 25 17.49 10.27 -44.00
N VAL A 26 16.89 10.94 -43.02
CA VAL A 26 16.28 10.29 -41.86
C VAL A 26 15.17 9.36 -42.36
N PRO A 27 15.16 8.07 -41.95
CA PRO A 27 14.13 7.12 -42.31
C PRO A 27 12.76 7.49 -41.71
N ASP A 28 11.69 7.07 -42.39
CA ASP A 28 10.35 7.18 -41.85
C ASP A 28 10.14 6.17 -40.71
N LEU A 29 9.58 6.64 -39.60
CA LEU A 29 9.28 5.81 -38.45
C LEU A 29 7.94 5.06 -38.64
N LYS A 30 7.87 3.82 -38.22
CA LYS A 30 6.66 3.01 -38.24
C LYS A 30 6.21 2.71 -36.83
N VAL A 31 5.07 3.23 -36.45
CA VAL A 31 4.49 3.06 -35.10
C VAL A 31 3.56 1.84 -35.11
N ILE A 32 3.68 0.98 -34.09
CA ILE A 32 2.67 -0.06 -33.81
C ILE A 32 1.57 0.58 -32.96
N ALA A 33 0.32 0.33 -33.32
CA ALA A 33 -0.83 0.96 -32.71
C ALA A 33 -1.17 0.45 -31.30
N GLU A 34 -0.81 -0.79 -30.92
CA GLU A 34 -1.22 -1.39 -29.64
C GLU A 34 -0.06 -2.07 -28.91
N ILE A 35 0.16 -1.61 -27.68
CA ILE A 35 0.94 -2.33 -26.66
C ILE A 35 -0.06 -3.03 -25.76
N SER A 36 -0.01 -4.36 -25.68
CA SER A 36 -0.87 -5.12 -24.76
C SER A 36 -0.73 -4.62 -23.32
N ALA A 37 -1.85 -4.57 -22.59
CA ALA A 37 -1.82 -4.22 -21.18
C ALA A 37 -0.99 -5.28 -20.44
N PRO A 38 -0.09 -4.88 -19.51
CA PRO A 38 0.66 -5.82 -18.70
C PRO A 38 -0.29 -6.59 -17.78
N GLU A 39 0.11 -7.80 -17.40
CA GLU A 39 -0.58 -8.53 -16.35
C GLU A 39 -0.56 -7.73 -15.03
N PRO A 40 -1.63 -7.79 -14.23
CA PRO A 40 -1.67 -7.09 -12.96
C PRO A 40 -0.67 -7.68 -11.97
N SER A 41 -0.16 -6.82 -11.08
CA SER A 41 0.61 -7.22 -9.91
C SER A 41 -0.31 -7.56 -8.76
N PHE A 42 0.12 -8.50 -7.93
CA PHE A 42 -0.57 -8.89 -6.71
C PHE A 42 0.41 -8.73 -5.54
N LEU A 43 0.06 -7.86 -4.60
CA LEU A 43 0.84 -7.62 -3.40
C LEU A 43 0.08 -8.18 -2.21
N SER A 44 0.75 -8.99 -1.40
CA SER A 44 0.22 -9.55 -0.15
C SER A 44 1.08 -9.05 1.00
N LEU A 45 0.48 -8.26 1.89
CA LEU A 45 1.16 -7.61 3.00
C LEU A 45 0.54 -8.09 4.31
N GLN A 46 1.32 -8.75 5.13
CA GLN A 46 0.89 -9.13 6.48
C GLN A 46 1.25 -7.99 7.45
N THR A 47 0.23 -7.49 8.15
CA THR A 47 0.39 -6.41 9.13
C THR A 47 0.05 -6.91 10.51
N GLU A 48 0.86 -6.53 11.48
CA GLU A 48 0.62 -6.75 12.90
C GLU A 48 0.37 -5.41 13.59
N LEU A 49 -0.80 -5.23 14.17
CA LEU A 49 -1.16 -4.05 14.95
C LEU A 49 -1.15 -4.39 16.44
N ALA A 50 -0.39 -3.64 17.23
CA ALA A 50 -0.43 -3.75 18.69
C ALA A 50 -1.73 -3.11 19.22
N LEU A 51 -2.59 -3.90 19.89
CA LEU A 51 -3.88 -3.42 20.38
C LEU A 51 -3.80 -2.74 21.75
N LYS A 52 -2.73 -2.96 22.51
CA LYS A 52 -2.60 -2.45 23.89
C LYS A 52 -2.87 -0.96 24.05
N PRO A 53 -2.37 -0.04 23.20
CA PRO A 53 -2.68 1.39 23.32
C PRO A 53 -4.18 1.68 23.21
N TYR A 54 -4.86 1.07 22.23
CA TYR A 54 -6.29 1.24 21.98
C TYR A 54 -7.15 0.68 23.11
N LEU A 55 -6.76 -0.47 23.67
CA LEU A 55 -7.46 -1.08 24.82
C LEU A 55 -7.30 -0.25 26.09
N THR A 56 -6.13 0.33 26.29
CA THR A 56 -5.88 1.24 27.40
C THR A 56 -6.72 2.50 27.27
N GLU A 57 -6.80 3.09 26.07
CA GLU A 57 -7.65 4.24 25.79
C GLU A 57 -9.14 3.91 25.99
N ALA A 58 -9.59 2.76 25.51
CA ALA A 58 -10.96 2.28 25.73
C ALA A 58 -11.29 2.13 27.22
N ASP A 59 -10.38 1.57 28.00
CA ASP A 59 -10.56 1.46 29.45
C ASP A 59 -10.62 2.84 30.13
N GLN A 60 -9.78 3.78 29.72
CA GLN A 60 -9.74 5.13 30.27
C GLN A 60 -10.94 6.00 29.86
N SER A 61 -11.50 5.78 28.67
CA SER A 61 -12.63 6.55 28.14
C SER A 61 -13.97 6.19 28.78
N LEU A 62 -14.08 5.02 29.40
CA LEU A 62 -15.28 4.57 30.07
C LEU A 62 -15.29 4.95 31.54
N ASP A 63 -16.40 5.47 32.02
CA ASP A 63 -16.59 5.80 33.42
C ASP A 63 -16.34 4.58 34.32
N GLN A 64 -15.68 4.80 35.43
CA GLN A 64 -15.47 3.75 36.46
C GLN A 64 -16.61 3.67 37.46
N LYS A 65 -17.42 4.72 37.58
CA LYS A 65 -18.51 4.82 38.56
C LYS A 65 -19.84 5.10 37.87
N PHE A 66 -20.81 4.30 38.15
CA PHE A 66 -22.15 4.41 37.63
C PHE A 66 -23.15 4.47 38.79
N ASN A 67 -24.08 5.39 38.70
CA ASN A 67 -25.14 5.58 39.68
C ASN A 67 -26.48 5.55 38.95
N GLY A 68 -27.44 4.94 39.55
CA GLY A 68 -28.81 4.96 39.03
C GLY A 68 -29.85 4.94 40.15
N GLU A 69 -30.97 5.55 39.90
CA GLU A 69 -32.09 5.50 40.79
C GLU A 69 -33.39 5.44 40.00
N GLN A 70 -34.35 4.74 40.56
CA GLN A 70 -35.74 4.73 40.09
C GLN A 70 -36.63 4.97 41.29
N GLN A 71 -37.49 5.97 41.16
CA GLN A 71 -38.46 6.29 42.19
C GLN A 71 -39.87 6.10 41.64
N GLN A 72 -40.70 5.39 42.40
CA GLN A 72 -42.10 5.20 42.10
C GLN A 72 -42.92 5.21 43.39
N CYS A 73 -44.13 5.67 43.31
CA CYS A 73 -44.99 5.75 44.49
C CYS A 73 -45.35 4.35 44.99
N GLU A 74 -45.85 3.47 44.10
CA GLU A 74 -46.21 2.10 44.41
C GLU A 74 -45.18 1.12 43.82
N GLY A 75 -44.83 0.06 44.53
CA GLY A 75 -43.85 -0.92 44.12
C GLY A 75 -42.47 -0.62 44.65
N ILE A 76 -41.44 -1.03 43.92
CA ILE A 76 -40.01 -0.98 44.33
C ILE A 76 -39.33 0.26 43.75
N SER A 77 -38.90 1.16 44.61
CA SER A 77 -37.92 2.19 44.28
C SER A 77 -36.52 1.69 44.65
N TYR A 78 -35.53 2.04 43.83
CA TYR A 78 -34.17 1.65 44.11
C TYR A 78 -33.16 2.76 43.83
N LYS A 79 -32.00 2.65 44.47
CA LYS A 79 -30.81 3.45 44.18
C LYS A 79 -29.60 2.51 44.27
N TYR A 80 -28.73 2.60 43.25
CA TYR A 80 -27.48 1.81 43.25
C TYR A 80 -26.28 2.67 42.92
N HIS A 81 -25.14 2.22 43.39
CA HIS A 81 -23.82 2.69 43.00
C HIS A 81 -23.00 1.47 42.57
N PHE A 82 -22.46 1.53 41.37
CA PHE A 82 -21.60 0.51 40.82
C PHE A 82 -20.25 1.12 40.49
N GLU A 83 -19.18 0.43 40.85
CA GLU A 83 -17.80 0.80 40.58
C GLU A 83 -17.14 -0.39 39.86
N ARG A 84 -16.74 -0.19 38.59
CA ARG A 84 -16.05 -1.20 37.80
C ARG A 84 -14.55 -1.20 38.08
N GLY A 85 -13.93 -2.35 37.98
CA GLY A 85 -12.48 -2.50 37.82
C GLY A 85 -12.03 -2.23 36.39
N PRO A 86 -10.74 -2.45 36.09
CA PRO A 86 -10.22 -2.38 34.73
C PRO A 86 -10.92 -3.41 33.83
N LEU A 87 -10.96 -3.08 32.53
CA LEU A 87 -11.41 -4.01 31.51
C LEU A 87 -10.29 -5.03 31.21
N ASP A 88 -10.63 -6.30 31.23
CA ASP A 88 -9.71 -7.39 30.88
C ASP A 88 -10.15 -8.00 29.56
N PHE A 89 -9.24 -7.98 28.56
CA PHE A 89 -9.53 -8.43 27.21
C PHE A 89 -8.75 -9.69 26.87
N GLU A 90 -9.45 -10.70 26.40
CA GLU A 90 -8.90 -11.92 25.86
C GLU A 90 -9.28 -12.04 24.38
N PHE A 91 -8.30 -12.37 23.51
CA PHE A 91 -8.48 -12.48 22.08
C PHE A 91 -8.24 -13.91 21.62
N LYS A 92 -9.19 -14.46 20.86
CA LYS A 92 -9.06 -15.79 20.27
C LYS A 92 -9.72 -15.81 18.89
N ASN A 93 -8.93 -15.97 17.84
CA ASN A 93 -9.38 -15.86 16.46
C ASN A 93 -10.05 -14.48 16.23
N ASN A 94 -11.31 -14.47 15.78
CA ASN A 94 -12.10 -13.24 15.56
C ASN A 94 -13.02 -12.92 16.74
N GLU A 95 -12.86 -13.57 17.89
CA GLU A 95 -13.65 -13.34 19.09
C GLU A 95 -12.85 -12.52 20.12
N VAL A 96 -13.46 -11.46 20.59
CA VAL A 96 -12.98 -10.64 21.70
C VAL A 96 -13.83 -10.94 22.91
N ARG A 97 -13.24 -11.41 24.00
CA ARG A 97 -13.88 -11.53 25.29
C ARG A 97 -13.45 -10.36 26.16
N CYS A 98 -14.41 -9.69 26.78
CA CYS A 98 -14.18 -8.60 27.72
C CYS A 98 -14.76 -8.99 29.08
N ASP A 99 -13.89 -9.14 30.07
CA ASP A 99 -14.26 -9.43 31.45
C ASP A 99 -14.18 -8.14 32.29
N ILE A 100 -15.25 -7.89 33.05
CA ILE A 100 -15.42 -6.69 33.86
C ILE A 100 -15.71 -7.12 35.30
N SER A 101 -14.75 -6.92 36.19
CA SER A 101 -14.99 -7.06 37.61
C SER A 101 -15.63 -5.77 38.16
N GLY A 102 -16.48 -5.88 39.14
CA GLY A 102 -17.10 -4.71 39.74
C GLY A 102 -17.54 -4.92 41.17
N LYS A 103 -17.90 -3.80 41.81
CA LYS A 103 -18.48 -3.76 43.15
C LYS A 103 -19.69 -2.83 43.15
N PHE A 104 -20.74 -3.25 43.82
CA PHE A 104 -21.94 -2.41 43.92
C PHE A 104 -22.52 -2.40 45.33
N ASP A 105 -23.29 -1.35 45.60
CA ASP A 105 -24.24 -1.25 46.68
C ASP A 105 -25.62 -0.93 46.13
N LEU A 106 -26.66 -1.41 46.77
CA LEU A 106 -28.07 -1.27 46.39
C LEU A 106 -28.91 -0.97 47.59
N SER A 107 -29.69 0.12 47.49
CA SER A 107 -30.75 0.47 48.41
C SER A 107 -32.11 0.30 47.72
N LEU A 108 -33.02 -0.36 48.39
CA LEU A 108 -34.39 -0.61 47.92
C LEU A 108 -35.38 -0.03 48.92
N ASN A 109 -36.49 0.51 48.43
CA ASN A 109 -37.65 0.73 49.24
C ASN A 109 -38.90 0.26 48.51
N TYR A 110 -39.80 -0.42 49.22
CA TYR A 110 -41.03 -0.94 48.68
C TYR A 110 -42.21 -0.29 49.32
N CYS A 111 -43.15 0.21 48.49
CA CYS A 111 -44.41 0.73 48.92
C CYS A 111 -45.57 -0.17 48.42
N PRO A 112 -46.29 -0.88 49.30
CA PRO A 112 -47.35 -1.76 48.92
C PRO A 112 -48.55 -1.08 48.26
N THR A 113 -48.89 0.11 48.70
CA THR A 113 -50.09 0.84 48.19
C THR A 113 -49.82 2.33 48.13
N CYS A 114 -50.08 2.92 46.99
CA CYS A 114 -49.97 4.32 46.73
C CYS A 114 -51.31 4.95 46.44
N GLN A 115 -51.54 6.15 46.98
CA GLN A 115 -52.78 6.92 46.68
C GLN A 115 -52.44 8.39 46.44
N TYR A 116 -53.21 9.06 45.60
CA TYR A 116 -53.13 10.46 45.37
C TYR A 116 -53.86 11.22 46.48
N VAL A 117 -53.16 11.95 47.36
CA VAL A 117 -53.70 12.64 48.52
C VAL A 117 -53.14 14.07 48.58
N PHE A 118 -53.96 15.07 48.70
CA PHE A 118 -53.59 16.50 48.87
C PHE A 118 -52.58 16.99 47.81
N GLY A 119 -52.83 16.69 46.51
CA GLY A 119 -52.04 17.20 45.41
C GLY A 119 -50.72 16.44 45.12
N GLY A 120 -50.54 15.23 45.67
CA GLY A 120 -49.40 14.40 45.39
C GLY A 120 -49.61 12.91 45.68
N GLU A 121 -48.83 12.06 45.06
CA GLU A 121 -48.78 10.62 45.33
C GLU A 121 -48.11 10.31 46.64
N ARG A 122 -48.75 9.55 47.51
CA ARG A 122 -48.22 9.15 48.81
C ARG A 122 -48.38 7.65 49.05
N CYS A 123 -47.37 7.07 49.64
CA CYS A 123 -47.45 5.69 50.12
C CYS A 123 -48.31 5.66 51.36
N MET A 124 -49.35 4.87 51.32
CA MET A 124 -50.37 4.77 52.40
C MET A 124 -49.95 3.79 53.50
N THR A 125 -48.96 2.98 53.25
CA THR A 125 -48.36 2.04 54.21
C THR A 125 -46.96 2.40 54.54
N PRO A 126 -46.43 1.96 55.71
CA PRO A 126 -45.00 2.09 55.99
C PRO A 126 -44.16 1.49 54.87
N ARG A 127 -43.19 2.26 54.36
CA ARG A 127 -42.25 1.73 53.38
C ARG A 127 -41.33 0.70 53.99
N ILE A 128 -41.11 -0.38 53.28
CA ILE A 128 -40.16 -1.43 53.67
C ILE A 128 -38.79 -1.10 53.00
N PHE A 129 -37.77 -0.91 53.83
CA PHE A 129 -36.41 -0.60 53.37
C PHE A 129 -35.57 -1.87 53.40
N ALA A 130 -34.74 -2.00 52.35
CA ALA A 130 -33.84 -3.09 52.20
C ALA A 130 -32.55 -2.61 51.56
N SER A 131 -31.42 -3.22 51.86
CA SER A 131 -30.14 -2.87 51.21
C SER A 131 -29.21 -4.03 51.19
N CYS A 132 -28.24 -4.00 50.28
CA CYS A 132 -27.08 -4.83 50.32
C CYS A 132 -25.85 -4.04 49.86
N GLY A 133 -24.72 -4.25 50.54
CA GLY A 133 -23.50 -3.49 50.30
C GLY A 133 -23.49 -2.03 50.87
N VAL A 134 -24.59 -1.60 51.49
CA VAL A 134 -24.70 -0.27 52.17
C VAL A 134 -24.36 -0.41 53.63
N ASN A 135 -23.41 0.40 54.12
CA ASN A 135 -22.82 0.28 55.47
C ASN A 135 -22.17 -1.10 55.78
N GLU A 136 -21.88 -1.86 54.73
CA GLU A 136 -21.19 -3.14 54.74
C GLU A 136 -20.30 -3.26 53.51
N PRO A 137 -19.45 -4.27 53.37
CA PRO A 137 -18.64 -4.42 52.14
C PRO A 137 -19.52 -4.48 50.89
N LYS A 138 -19.16 -3.71 49.88
CA LYS A 138 -19.83 -3.73 48.56
C LYS A 138 -19.80 -5.14 47.98
N ARG A 139 -20.87 -5.50 47.29
CA ARG A 139 -21.04 -6.82 46.67
C ARG A 139 -20.23 -6.90 45.37
N LYS A 140 -19.45 -7.95 45.22
CA LYS A 140 -18.64 -8.21 44.02
C LYS A 140 -19.48 -8.84 42.93
N VAL A 141 -19.18 -8.44 41.71
CA VAL A 141 -19.84 -8.93 40.50
C VAL A 141 -18.83 -9.12 39.38
N MET A 142 -19.10 -10.10 38.52
CA MET A 142 -18.34 -10.39 37.32
C MET A 142 -19.31 -10.37 36.14
N ILE A 143 -18.92 -9.61 35.08
CA ILE A 143 -19.63 -9.47 33.82
C ILE A 143 -18.68 -9.89 32.72
N SER A 144 -19.12 -10.70 31.76
CA SER A 144 -18.33 -11.10 30.61
C SER A 144 -19.14 -10.95 29.33
N TYR A 145 -18.57 -10.23 28.36
CA TYR A 145 -19.10 -10.15 27.01
C TYR A 145 -18.19 -10.88 26.03
N LYS A 146 -18.79 -11.39 24.96
CA LYS A 146 -18.08 -11.92 23.79
C LYS A 146 -18.56 -11.21 22.54
N SER A 147 -17.65 -10.71 21.76
CA SER A 147 -17.89 -9.99 20.51
C SER A 147 -17.17 -10.69 19.36
N GLN A 148 -17.91 -11.06 18.32
CA GLN A 148 -17.30 -11.44 17.04
C GLN A 148 -17.18 -10.20 16.17
N VAL A 149 -15.98 -9.96 15.61
CA VAL A 149 -15.68 -8.76 14.84
C VAL A 149 -15.32 -9.14 13.42
N GLU A 150 -15.91 -8.47 12.44
CA GLU A 150 -15.62 -8.63 11.02
C GLU A 150 -15.47 -7.28 10.32
N ILE A 151 -14.72 -7.25 9.22
CA ILE A 151 -14.59 -6.07 8.36
C ILE A 151 -15.56 -6.21 7.19
N THR A 152 -16.46 -5.24 7.04
CA THR A 152 -17.46 -5.25 5.98
C THR A 152 -16.86 -4.89 4.61
N PRO A 153 -17.59 -5.16 3.49
CA PRO A 153 -17.17 -4.71 2.16
C PRO A 153 -16.93 -3.20 2.05
N ASP A 154 -17.55 -2.40 2.89
CA ASP A 154 -17.38 -0.94 2.93
C ASP A 154 -16.29 -0.48 3.90
N PHE A 155 -15.43 -1.37 4.39
CA PHE A 155 -14.38 -1.10 5.38
C PHE A 155 -14.93 -0.51 6.68
N ASN A 156 -16.09 -0.93 7.12
CA ASN A 156 -16.59 -0.64 8.46
C ASN A 156 -16.41 -1.87 9.34
N LEU A 157 -16.26 -1.67 10.64
CA LEU A 157 -16.33 -2.77 11.59
C LEU A 157 -17.79 -3.14 11.82
N LYS A 158 -18.05 -4.43 11.86
CA LYS A 158 -19.32 -5.00 12.29
C LYS A 158 -19.03 -6.00 13.40
N SER A 159 -19.79 -5.90 14.49
CA SER A 159 -19.67 -6.80 15.60
C SER A 159 -20.99 -7.47 15.94
N GLN A 160 -20.88 -8.62 16.58
CA GLN A 160 -22.00 -9.31 17.21
C GLN A 160 -21.61 -9.62 18.65
N THR A 161 -22.04 -8.72 19.54
CA THR A 161 -21.75 -8.83 20.98
C THR A 161 -22.84 -9.58 21.68
N LYS A 162 -22.47 -10.48 22.60
CA LYS A 162 -23.36 -11.25 23.48
C LYS A 162 -22.85 -11.22 24.89
N LEU A 163 -23.79 -11.10 25.85
CA LEU A 163 -23.51 -11.32 27.26
C LEU A 163 -23.14 -12.81 27.44
N HIS A 164 -21.89 -13.09 27.73
CA HIS A 164 -21.41 -14.44 27.94
C HIS A 164 -21.75 -14.97 29.34
N SER A 165 -21.50 -14.16 30.37
CA SER A 165 -21.83 -14.51 31.74
C SER A 165 -22.04 -13.26 32.61
N PHE A 166 -22.89 -13.39 33.59
CA PHE A 166 -23.06 -12.47 34.69
C PHE A 166 -23.24 -13.26 35.97
N ALA A 167 -22.49 -12.93 37.00
CA ALA A 167 -22.55 -13.56 38.30
C ALA A 167 -22.35 -12.58 39.45
N LEU A 168 -23.20 -12.66 40.44
CA LEU A 168 -22.98 -12.05 41.72
C LEU A 168 -22.06 -12.96 42.53
N ILE A 169 -20.83 -12.51 42.79
CA ILE A 169 -19.88 -13.32 43.58
C ILE A 169 -20.28 -13.34 45.06
N ASP A 170 -20.75 -12.18 45.54
CA ASP A 170 -21.24 -12.05 46.90
C ASP A 170 -22.77 -12.00 46.89
N PRO A 171 -23.49 -12.85 47.65
CA PRO A 171 -24.94 -12.83 47.66
C PRO A 171 -25.51 -11.55 48.26
N CYS A 172 -26.64 -11.09 47.72
CA CYS A 172 -27.37 -9.93 48.25
C CYS A 172 -28.50 -10.40 49.20
N LYS A 173 -28.17 -10.61 50.49
CA LYS A 173 -29.11 -11.01 51.54
C LYS A 173 -29.66 -9.76 52.23
N ILE A 174 -30.95 -9.63 52.19
CA ILE A 174 -31.69 -8.53 52.84
C ILE A 174 -31.73 -8.84 54.33
N THR A 175 -31.06 -8.03 55.14
CA THR A 175 -30.79 -8.29 56.54
C THR A 175 -32.03 -8.38 57.42
N PHE A 176 -33.06 -7.60 57.13
CA PHE A 176 -34.24 -7.49 57.99
C PHE A 176 -35.19 -8.71 57.91
N ILE A 177 -35.34 -9.31 56.73
CA ILE A 177 -36.27 -10.45 56.50
C ILE A 177 -35.55 -11.74 56.14
N LYS A 178 -34.24 -11.75 56.19
CA LYS A 178 -33.35 -12.88 55.74
C LYS A 178 -33.68 -13.39 54.33
N TYR A 179 -34.26 -12.52 53.48
CA TYR A 179 -34.60 -12.86 52.09
C TYR A 179 -33.32 -12.76 51.23
N ASP A 180 -33.07 -13.82 50.45
CA ASP A 180 -31.98 -13.81 49.49
C ASP A 180 -32.49 -13.23 48.14
N ALA A 181 -32.15 -11.98 47.86
CA ALA A 181 -32.56 -11.29 46.66
C ALA A 181 -31.61 -11.56 45.45
N THR A 182 -30.56 -12.36 45.61
CA THR A 182 -29.51 -12.57 44.62
C THR A 182 -30.06 -12.98 43.26
N ALA A 183 -30.96 -14.01 43.20
CA ALA A 183 -31.51 -14.50 41.94
C ALA A 183 -32.43 -13.43 41.24
N THR A 184 -33.17 -12.64 42.01
CA THR A 184 -34.01 -11.60 41.47
C THR A 184 -33.17 -10.46 40.88
N ILE A 185 -32.14 -10.03 41.58
CA ILE A 185 -31.23 -8.99 41.11
C ILE A 185 -30.47 -9.49 39.87
N GLU A 186 -29.98 -10.73 39.86
CA GLU A 186 -29.34 -11.31 38.69
C GLU A 186 -30.20 -11.29 37.45
N LYS A 187 -31.47 -11.62 37.57
CA LYS A 187 -32.42 -11.62 36.46
C LYS A 187 -32.63 -10.22 35.89
N GLU A 188 -32.88 -9.22 36.74
CA GLU A 188 -33.11 -7.84 36.31
C GLU A 188 -31.87 -7.19 35.71
N VAL A 189 -30.72 -7.40 36.34
CA VAL A 189 -29.44 -6.90 35.81
C VAL A 189 -29.08 -7.56 34.49
N LYS A 190 -29.24 -8.88 34.33
CA LYS A 190 -29.02 -9.55 33.04
C LYS A 190 -29.88 -8.95 31.93
N THR A 191 -31.13 -8.62 32.21
CA THR A 191 -31.99 -7.98 31.21
C THR A 191 -31.44 -6.64 30.76
N SER A 192 -30.95 -5.83 31.67
CA SER A 192 -30.32 -4.53 31.37
C SER A 192 -28.98 -4.72 30.62
N LEU A 193 -28.15 -5.69 31.01
CA LEU A 193 -26.86 -6.00 30.35
C LEU A 193 -27.05 -6.49 28.92
N VAL A 194 -28.11 -7.27 28.63
CA VAL A 194 -28.43 -7.69 27.25
C VAL A 194 -28.80 -6.51 26.35
N GLN A 195 -29.38 -5.44 26.90
CA GLN A 195 -29.69 -4.23 26.14
C GLN A 195 -28.39 -3.50 25.71
N LEU A 196 -27.31 -3.59 26.52
CA LEU A 196 -26.01 -3.01 26.20
C LEU A 196 -25.31 -3.70 25.02
N GLU A 197 -25.65 -4.95 24.68
CA GLU A 197 -25.08 -5.65 23.53
C GLU A 197 -25.17 -4.81 22.25
N LYS A 198 -26.33 -4.22 21.99
CA LYS A 198 -26.56 -3.39 20.80
C LYS A 198 -25.81 -2.07 20.85
N GLU A 199 -25.63 -1.50 22.04
CA GLU A 199 -24.90 -0.24 22.18
C GLU A 199 -23.40 -0.46 21.97
N ILE A 200 -22.85 -1.58 22.46
CA ILE A 200 -21.47 -1.98 22.18
C ILE A 200 -21.26 -2.17 20.67
N ASP A 201 -22.15 -2.91 20.00
CA ASP A 201 -22.08 -3.10 18.55
C ASP A 201 -22.14 -1.79 17.78
N LYS A 202 -23.01 -0.85 18.19
CA LYS A 202 -23.10 0.46 17.60
C LYS A 202 -21.84 1.31 17.79
N GLN A 203 -21.24 1.25 18.97
CA GLN A 203 -19.98 1.94 19.27
C GLN A 203 -18.84 1.40 18.40
N LEU A 204 -18.70 0.09 18.28
CA LEU A 204 -17.70 -0.53 17.40
C LEU A 204 -17.92 -0.18 15.93
N ALA A 205 -19.19 -0.16 15.47
CA ALA A 205 -19.52 0.23 14.11
C ALA A 205 -19.25 1.73 13.82
N SER A 206 -19.16 2.58 14.85
CA SER A 206 -18.85 4.00 14.72
C SER A 206 -17.34 4.28 14.54
N THR A 207 -16.48 3.27 14.66
CA THR A 207 -15.04 3.39 14.45
C THR A 207 -14.76 3.85 13.01
N PRO A 208 -13.96 4.92 12.79
CA PRO A 208 -13.83 5.58 11.49
C PRO A 208 -12.87 4.84 10.53
N MET A 209 -12.94 3.51 10.48
CA MET A 209 -12.05 2.67 9.69
C MET A 209 -12.10 3.02 8.19
N ARG A 210 -13.31 3.28 7.65
CA ARG A 210 -13.47 3.64 6.23
C ARG A 210 -12.74 4.93 5.85
N SER A 211 -12.70 5.94 6.74
CA SER A 211 -11.96 7.18 6.47
C SER A 211 -10.46 6.92 6.41
N THR A 212 -9.92 6.16 7.37
CA THR A 212 -8.52 5.75 7.39
C THR A 212 -8.15 4.98 6.10
N MET A 213 -9.01 4.04 5.68
CA MET A 213 -8.78 3.31 4.43
C MET A 213 -8.83 4.20 3.18
N LYS A 214 -9.62 5.29 3.17
CA LYS A 214 -9.58 6.27 2.07
C LYS A 214 -8.27 7.02 2.02
N ASP A 215 -7.71 7.37 3.16
CA ASP A 215 -6.43 8.07 3.23
C ASP A 215 -5.28 7.15 2.80
N VAL A 216 -5.24 5.92 3.27
CA VAL A 216 -4.31 4.88 2.80
C VAL A 216 -4.44 4.67 1.29
N TRP A 217 -5.67 4.53 0.77
CA TRP A 217 -5.91 4.34 -0.66
C TRP A 217 -5.41 5.50 -1.50
N LYS A 218 -5.56 6.72 -1.01
CA LYS A 218 -5.04 7.92 -1.66
C LYS A 218 -3.51 7.90 -1.67
N SER A 219 -2.87 7.66 -0.54
CA SER A 219 -1.40 7.60 -0.43
C SER A 219 -0.79 6.53 -1.33
N LEU A 220 -1.45 5.37 -1.50
CA LEU A 220 -0.99 4.33 -2.43
C LEU A 220 -0.99 4.77 -3.90
N GLN A 221 -1.65 5.87 -4.24
CA GLN A 221 -1.71 6.42 -5.60
C GLN A 221 -0.75 7.58 -5.79
N ASP A 222 -0.14 8.10 -4.73
CA ASP A 222 0.84 9.17 -4.82
C ASP A 222 2.10 8.70 -5.55
N PRO A 223 2.68 9.55 -6.42
CA PRO A 223 3.92 9.19 -7.10
C PRO A 223 5.10 9.15 -6.13
N ILE A 224 5.91 8.10 -6.22
CA ILE A 224 7.16 7.97 -5.49
C ILE A 224 8.29 8.46 -6.37
N LEU A 225 9.05 9.46 -5.91
CA LEU A 225 10.24 9.91 -6.61
C LEU A 225 11.39 8.91 -6.39
N VAL A 226 11.88 8.32 -7.46
CA VAL A 226 13.07 7.45 -7.49
C VAL A 226 14.21 8.24 -8.15
N ALA A 227 14.89 9.07 -7.36
CA ALA A 227 15.95 9.94 -7.87
C ALA A 227 17.22 9.12 -8.20
N PRO A 228 17.95 9.43 -9.28
CA PRO A 228 17.67 10.47 -10.29
C PRO A 228 16.84 9.98 -11.48
N TYR A 229 16.24 8.80 -11.41
CA TYR A 229 15.73 8.05 -12.56
C TYR A 229 14.31 8.44 -13.00
N GLY A 230 13.43 8.85 -12.06
CA GLY A 230 12.06 9.21 -12.40
C GLY A 230 11.05 8.98 -11.28
N TYR A 231 9.85 8.55 -11.64
CA TYR A 231 8.71 8.41 -10.75
C TYR A 231 8.13 7.01 -10.85
N PHE A 232 7.84 6.43 -9.70
CA PHE A 232 7.10 5.19 -9.59
C PHE A 232 5.65 5.47 -9.21
N TYR A 233 4.72 4.76 -9.83
CA TYR A 233 3.27 4.81 -9.60
C TYR A 233 2.78 3.39 -9.35
N LEU A 234 2.21 3.12 -8.18
CA LEU A 234 1.67 1.79 -7.87
C LEU A 234 0.41 1.49 -8.70
N ARG A 235 -0.46 2.47 -8.91
CA ARG A 235 -1.73 2.35 -9.65
C ARG A 235 -2.60 1.21 -9.14
N PRO A 236 -3.00 1.23 -7.87
CA PRO A 236 -3.83 0.18 -7.31
C PRO A 236 -5.23 0.21 -7.94
N SER A 237 -5.80 -0.97 -8.16
CA SER A 237 -7.15 -1.14 -8.73
C SER A 237 -8.11 -1.85 -7.77
N GLN A 238 -7.60 -2.70 -6.88
CA GLN A 238 -8.36 -3.40 -5.86
C GLN A 238 -7.57 -3.47 -4.57
N ILE A 239 -8.28 -3.49 -3.45
CA ILE A 239 -7.73 -3.74 -2.13
C ILE A 239 -8.68 -4.63 -1.34
N GLY A 240 -8.14 -5.62 -0.64
CA GLY A 240 -8.87 -6.51 0.24
C GLY A 240 -8.11 -6.69 1.54
N ILE A 241 -8.84 -6.73 2.65
CA ILE A 241 -8.32 -7.12 3.96
C ILE A 241 -8.98 -8.45 4.28
N ASP A 242 -8.15 -9.46 4.47
CA ASP A 242 -8.54 -10.83 4.76
C ASP A 242 -7.98 -11.27 6.12
N ASP A 243 -8.63 -12.25 6.73
CA ASP A 243 -8.15 -12.96 7.90
C ASP A 243 -7.70 -12.06 9.06
N LEU A 244 -8.61 -11.18 9.55
CA LEU A 244 -8.38 -10.51 10.81
C LEU A 244 -8.28 -11.57 11.92
N VAL A 245 -7.08 -11.84 12.39
CA VAL A 245 -6.81 -12.76 13.48
C VAL A 245 -6.37 -12.01 14.71
N LEU A 246 -7.16 -12.11 15.78
CA LEU A 246 -6.85 -11.50 17.06
C LEU A 246 -6.04 -12.50 17.91
N LYS A 247 -4.85 -12.10 18.34
CA LYS A 247 -3.93 -12.94 19.12
C LYS A 247 -3.70 -12.33 20.50
N ASN A 248 -3.74 -13.18 21.51
CA ASN A 248 -3.55 -12.77 22.90
C ASN A 248 -2.08 -12.46 23.22
N GLU A 249 -1.13 -13.13 22.59
CA GLU A 249 0.30 -12.86 22.72
C GLU A 249 0.62 -11.44 22.25
N GLY A 250 0.77 -10.54 23.23
CA GLY A 250 1.02 -9.12 22.99
C GLY A 250 -0.21 -8.32 22.57
N GLN A 251 -1.42 -8.89 22.68
CA GLN A 251 -2.68 -8.23 22.29
C GLN A 251 -2.57 -7.62 20.89
N LYS A 252 -2.34 -8.47 19.91
CA LYS A 252 -2.11 -8.08 18.53
C LYS A 252 -3.28 -8.46 17.63
N ALA A 253 -3.61 -7.58 16.71
CA ALA A 253 -4.40 -7.89 15.54
C ALA A 253 -3.45 -8.19 14.36
N VAL A 254 -3.64 -9.32 13.70
CA VAL A 254 -2.90 -9.72 12.51
C VAL A 254 -3.87 -9.81 11.35
N PHE A 255 -3.56 -9.13 10.27
CA PHE A 255 -4.38 -9.17 9.07
C PHE A 255 -3.51 -9.12 7.80
N THR A 256 -4.03 -9.68 6.73
CA THR A 256 -3.38 -9.66 5.42
C THR A 256 -4.10 -8.66 4.53
N THR A 257 -3.37 -7.66 4.05
CA THR A 257 -3.84 -6.73 3.04
C THR A 257 -3.39 -7.19 1.67
N GLN A 258 -4.32 -7.38 0.75
CA GLN A 258 -4.09 -7.79 -0.63
C GLN A 258 -4.38 -6.62 -1.55
N ILE A 259 -3.41 -6.25 -2.39
CA ILE A 259 -3.54 -5.15 -3.34
C ILE A 259 -3.32 -5.69 -4.74
N THR A 260 -4.28 -5.45 -5.64
CA THR A 260 -4.10 -5.63 -7.08
C THR A 260 -3.73 -4.28 -7.69
N ALA A 261 -2.64 -4.24 -8.45
CA ALA A 261 -2.10 -3.01 -9.01
C ALA A 261 -1.54 -3.20 -10.41
N GLN A 262 -1.33 -2.11 -11.12
CA GLN A 262 -0.61 -2.05 -12.40
C GLN A 262 0.56 -1.08 -12.29
N PRO A 263 1.64 -1.47 -11.62
CA PRO A 263 2.77 -0.59 -11.37
C PRO A 263 3.35 -0.02 -12.65
N LEU A 264 3.69 1.25 -12.60
CA LEU A 264 4.25 1.99 -13.72
C LEU A 264 5.44 2.83 -13.22
N PHE A 265 6.58 2.65 -13.86
CA PHE A 265 7.70 3.56 -13.73
C PHE A 265 7.74 4.50 -14.93
N SER A 266 7.96 5.79 -14.70
CA SER A 266 8.09 6.79 -15.76
C SER A 266 9.26 7.72 -15.48
N THR A 267 10.08 7.99 -16.50
CA THR A 267 11.18 8.97 -16.41
C THR A 267 10.69 10.39 -16.20
N ASN A 268 9.42 10.68 -16.51
CA ASN A 268 8.79 11.98 -16.32
C ASN A 268 7.59 11.88 -15.40
N ALA A 269 7.30 12.97 -14.69
CA ALA A 269 6.09 13.06 -13.91
C ALA A 269 4.83 12.94 -14.78
N LEU A 270 3.90 12.08 -14.37
CA LEU A 270 2.62 11.89 -15.04
C LEU A 270 1.50 12.47 -14.18
N ASN A 271 0.57 13.17 -14.79
CA ASN A 271 -0.64 13.63 -14.10
C ASN A 271 -1.70 12.52 -14.19
N MET A 272 -1.94 11.82 -13.08
CA MET A 272 -2.93 10.73 -13.00
C MET A 272 -4.04 11.11 -12.03
N PRO A 273 -5.32 10.94 -12.41
CA PRO A 273 -6.43 11.17 -11.50
C PRO A 273 -6.47 10.08 -10.41
N TYR A 274 -6.80 10.47 -9.18
CA TYR A 274 -7.02 9.53 -8.10
C TYR A 274 -8.29 8.70 -8.32
N ALA A 275 -8.16 7.39 -8.22
CA ALA A 275 -9.29 6.47 -8.21
C ALA A 275 -9.95 6.47 -6.83
N ARG A 276 -11.27 6.24 -6.80
CA ARG A 276 -12.02 6.09 -5.55
C ARG A 276 -11.66 4.76 -4.88
N LEU A 277 -11.70 4.74 -3.54
CA LEU A 277 -11.55 3.50 -2.77
C LEU A 277 -12.60 2.47 -3.24
N PRO A 278 -12.18 1.29 -3.73
CA PRO A 278 -13.10 0.21 -4.09
C PRO A 278 -13.72 -0.43 -2.84
N GLN A 279 -14.58 -1.41 -3.02
CA GLN A 279 -15.03 -2.24 -1.92
C GLN A 279 -13.93 -3.18 -1.45
N ASN A 280 -14.00 -3.58 -0.18
CA ASN A 280 -13.15 -4.62 0.39
C ASN A 280 -13.47 -5.96 -0.28
N THR A 281 -12.57 -6.43 -1.12
CA THR A 281 -12.71 -7.69 -1.85
C THR A 281 -11.49 -8.58 -1.60
N PRO A 282 -11.44 -9.26 -0.44
CA PRO A 282 -10.35 -10.18 -0.16
C PRO A 282 -10.37 -11.32 -1.19
N ARG A 283 -9.20 -11.69 -1.66
CA ARG A 283 -9.03 -12.78 -2.64
C ARG A 283 -8.88 -14.10 -1.88
N ALA A 284 -9.94 -14.91 -1.88
CA ALA A 284 -9.93 -16.21 -1.22
C ALA A 284 -8.81 -17.11 -1.78
N GLY A 285 -8.01 -17.70 -0.90
CA GLY A 285 -6.93 -18.62 -1.27
C GLY A 285 -5.74 -17.97 -1.97
N ALA A 286 -5.56 -16.64 -1.86
CA ALA A 286 -4.36 -15.98 -2.36
C ALA A 286 -3.13 -16.51 -1.62
N SER A 287 -2.07 -16.81 -2.37
CA SER A 287 -0.77 -17.14 -1.76
C SER A 287 -0.24 -15.91 -1.02
N ASN A 288 0.56 -16.12 0.02
CA ASN A 288 1.28 -15.04 0.69
C ASN A 288 2.43 -14.47 -0.18
N GLU A 289 2.57 -14.96 -1.41
CA GLU A 289 3.57 -14.51 -2.36
C GLU A 289 3.06 -13.28 -3.13
N SER A 290 3.91 -12.28 -3.20
CA SER A 290 3.67 -11.11 -4.03
C SER A 290 4.24 -11.33 -5.43
N VAL A 291 3.44 -11.02 -6.46
CA VAL A 291 3.85 -11.01 -7.87
C VAL A 291 3.87 -9.56 -8.33
N PHE A 292 5.03 -9.11 -8.80
CA PHE A 292 5.23 -7.73 -9.18
C PHE A 292 5.59 -7.61 -10.66
N ASN A 293 4.63 -7.13 -11.48
CA ASN A 293 4.79 -6.87 -12.91
C ASN A 293 4.93 -5.37 -13.13
N LEU A 294 6.16 -4.90 -13.38
CA LEU A 294 6.44 -3.48 -13.57
C LEU A 294 6.40 -3.12 -15.05
N ARG A 295 5.57 -2.14 -15.40
CA ARG A 295 5.65 -1.46 -16.70
C ARG A 295 6.56 -0.25 -16.59
N THR A 296 7.51 -0.13 -17.51
CA THR A 296 8.37 1.06 -17.60
C THR A 296 8.01 1.87 -18.84
N VAL A 297 7.84 3.16 -18.68
CA VAL A 297 7.64 4.13 -19.75
C VAL A 297 8.74 5.18 -19.65
N ALA A 298 9.54 5.28 -20.69
CA ALA A 298 10.58 6.30 -20.79
C ALA A 298 10.44 7.05 -22.11
N THR A 299 10.65 8.37 -22.08
CA THR A 299 10.73 9.13 -23.32
C THR A 299 12.05 8.85 -24.01
N TYR A 300 12.07 8.92 -25.35
CA TYR A 300 13.33 8.77 -26.10
C TYR A 300 14.38 9.79 -25.68
N ASP A 301 13.98 11.00 -25.34
CA ASP A 301 14.90 12.04 -24.86
C ASP A 301 15.55 11.64 -23.53
N SER A 302 14.80 11.07 -22.59
CA SER A 302 15.36 10.57 -21.33
C SER A 302 16.34 9.43 -21.58
N ILE A 303 15.96 8.46 -22.42
CA ILE A 303 16.85 7.33 -22.75
C ILE A 303 18.10 7.83 -23.47
N ASN A 304 17.96 8.75 -24.43
CA ASN A 304 19.08 9.32 -25.17
C ASN A 304 20.03 10.10 -24.26
N HIS A 305 19.52 10.76 -23.22
CA HIS A 305 20.35 11.42 -22.21
C HIS A 305 21.23 10.41 -21.46
N PHE A 306 20.69 9.28 -21.06
CA PHE A 306 21.46 8.20 -20.42
C PHE A 306 22.47 7.57 -21.35
N ILE A 307 22.06 7.23 -22.58
CA ILE A 307 22.95 6.65 -23.59
C ILE A 307 24.12 7.58 -23.89
N SER A 308 23.89 8.86 -24.05
CA SER A 308 24.95 9.81 -24.43
C SER A 308 26.03 9.99 -23.37
N ARG A 309 25.72 9.71 -22.10
CA ARG A 309 26.68 9.80 -20.99
C ARG A 309 27.64 8.60 -20.94
N ASP A 310 27.18 7.43 -21.35
CA ASP A 310 27.89 6.16 -21.15
C ASP A 310 28.61 5.69 -22.43
N PHE A 311 28.37 6.35 -23.58
CA PHE A 311 29.10 6.07 -24.82
C PHE A 311 30.37 6.94 -24.89
N ASP A 312 31.44 6.44 -24.27
CA ASP A 312 32.78 6.99 -24.54
C ASP A 312 33.18 6.71 -25.99
N THR A 313 33.82 7.69 -26.63
CA THR A 313 34.43 7.61 -27.98
C THR A 313 35.38 6.44 -28.07
N GLN A 314 34.88 5.27 -28.41
CA GLN A 314 35.70 4.09 -28.59
C GLN A 314 35.98 3.84 -30.07
N GLN A 315 37.25 3.63 -30.36
CA GLN A 315 37.70 3.28 -31.68
C GLN A 315 37.44 1.79 -31.96
N ILE A 316 36.66 1.52 -33.00
CA ILE A 316 36.33 0.17 -33.47
C ILE A 316 37.11 -0.12 -34.74
N TYR A 317 38.08 -1.03 -34.67
CA TYR A 317 38.81 -1.50 -35.83
C TYR A 317 38.01 -2.58 -36.55
N ILE A 318 37.61 -2.27 -37.78
CA ILE A 318 36.80 -3.15 -38.64
C ILE A 318 37.73 -4.05 -39.46
N THR A 319 38.84 -3.47 -39.94
CA THR A 319 39.96 -4.17 -40.58
C THR A 319 41.26 -3.56 -40.06
N ASN A 320 42.43 -4.17 -40.40
CA ASN A 320 43.72 -3.67 -39.91
C ASN A 320 43.99 -2.19 -40.19
N ASN A 321 43.40 -1.62 -41.26
CA ASN A 321 43.63 -0.25 -41.68
C ASN A 321 42.39 0.63 -41.72
N LYS A 322 41.24 0.12 -41.23
CA LYS A 322 39.96 0.82 -41.27
C LYS A 322 39.27 0.76 -39.91
N TYR A 323 39.00 1.91 -39.39
CA TYR A 323 38.33 2.08 -38.08
C TYR A 323 37.25 3.15 -38.14
N ILE A 324 36.37 3.07 -37.19
CA ILE A 324 35.42 4.14 -36.89
C ILE A 324 35.46 4.44 -35.40
N ASN A 325 35.18 5.69 -35.04
CA ASN A 325 34.85 6.14 -33.71
C ASN A 325 33.36 6.35 -33.65
N ILE A 326 32.69 5.84 -32.66
CA ILE A 326 31.28 6.16 -32.41
C ILE A 326 31.25 7.49 -31.66
N ASP A 327 30.74 8.52 -32.30
CA ASP A 327 30.71 9.87 -31.76
C ASP A 327 29.41 10.10 -30.98
N HIS A 328 28.28 9.56 -31.47
CA HIS A 328 26.98 9.72 -30.82
C HIS A 328 25.99 8.64 -31.25
N VAL A 329 25.20 8.14 -30.29
CA VAL A 329 24.10 7.21 -30.52
C VAL A 329 22.81 7.85 -30.03
N LYS A 330 21.77 7.80 -30.84
CA LYS A 330 20.44 8.35 -30.53
C LYS A 330 19.34 7.41 -30.98
N ILE A 331 18.36 7.14 -30.10
CA ILE A 331 17.09 6.49 -30.47
C ILE A 331 16.22 7.53 -31.17
N LEU A 332 15.79 7.26 -32.39
CA LEU A 332 14.91 8.10 -33.18
C LEU A 332 13.44 7.81 -32.91
N GLY A 333 13.07 6.54 -32.72
CA GLY A 333 11.70 6.13 -32.52
C GLY A 333 11.45 4.66 -32.84
N PRO A 334 10.18 4.25 -32.93
CA PRO A 334 9.80 2.87 -33.21
C PRO A 334 9.96 2.52 -34.68
N GLN A 335 10.31 1.27 -34.95
CA GLN A 335 10.32 0.66 -36.25
C GLN A 335 9.64 -0.70 -36.14
N GLU A 336 8.32 -0.72 -36.23
CA GLU A 336 7.51 -1.88 -35.85
C GLU A 336 7.77 -2.29 -34.40
N GLU A 337 8.07 -3.55 -34.07
CA GLU A 337 8.41 -4.03 -32.72
C GLU A 337 9.85 -3.75 -32.31
N ARG A 338 10.58 -3.01 -33.13
CA ARG A 338 11.99 -2.67 -32.92
C ARG A 338 12.20 -1.18 -32.77
N LEU A 339 13.41 -0.77 -32.47
CA LEU A 339 13.81 0.63 -32.34
C LEU A 339 14.74 1.04 -33.48
N MET A 340 14.53 2.24 -34.00
CA MET A 340 15.44 2.90 -34.95
C MET A 340 16.48 3.70 -34.18
N LEU A 341 17.76 3.39 -34.42
CA LEU A 341 18.90 4.13 -33.89
C LEU A 341 19.59 4.92 -34.99
N SER A 342 20.05 6.12 -34.65
CA SER A 342 21.01 6.89 -35.41
C SER A 342 22.37 6.81 -34.70
N VAL A 343 23.42 6.41 -35.44
CA VAL A 343 24.78 6.28 -34.94
C VAL A 343 25.67 7.19 -35.79
N GLN A 344 26.11 8.28 -35.19
CA GLN A 344 27.10 9.18 -35.80
C GLN A 344 28.49 8.61 -35.56
N PHE A 345 29.30 8.62 -36.59
CA PHE A 345 30.66 8.07 -36.52
C PHE A 345 31.65 8.94 -37.30
N SER A 346 32.91 8.89 -36.88
CA SER A 346 34.08 9.47 -37.53
C SER A 346 35.18 8.42 -37.68
N GLY A 347 36.35 8.81 -38.18
CA GLY A 347 37.50 7.94 -38.40
C GLY A 347 37.86 7.80 -39.86
N THR A 348 38.06 6.57 -40.39
CA THR A 348 38.41 6.34 -41.81
C THR A 348 37.35 6.93 -42.76
N LYS A 349 36.11 6.98 -42.34
CA LYS A 349 34.99 7.69 -42.96
C LYS A 349 34.22 8.42 -41.88
N LYS A 350 33.42 9.39 -42.25
CA LYS A 350 32.53 10.14 -41.39
C LYS A 350 31.11 10.05 -41.91
N GLY A 351 30.13 9.98 -41.02
CA GLY A 351 28.72 9.94 -41.41
C GLY A 351 27.77 9.49 -40.33
N THR A 352 26.57 9.12 -40.75
CA THR A 352 25.52 8.60 -39.87
C THR A 352 25.07 7.23 -40.40
N LEU A 353 24.91 6.27 -39.51
CA LEU A 353 24.29 4.98 -39.75
C LEU A 353 22.90 4.96 -39.12
N TYR A 354 21.95 4.32 -39.78
CA TYR A 354 20.65 4.00 -39.20
C TYR A 354 20.57 2.50 -39.00
N LEU A 355 20.30 2.11 -37.75
CA LEU A 355 20.21 0.71 -37.32
C LEU A 355 18.83 0.44 -36.77
N VAL A 356 18.35 -0.78 -36.98
CA VAL A 356 17.13 -1.28 -36.37
C VAL A 356 17.54 -2.38 -35.40
N VAL A 357 17.11 -2.23 -34.13
CA VAL A 357 17.50 -3.12 -33.03
C VAL A 357 16.26 -3.59 -32.28
N GLN A 358 16.28 -4.83 -31.77
CA GLN A 358 15.26 -5.31 -30.86
C GLN A 358 15.74 -5.24 -29.42
N PRO A 359 15.16 -4.37 -28.57
CA PRO A 359 15.51 -4.33 -27.15
C PRO A 359 14.87 -5.53 -26.42
N TYR A 360 15.55 -6.02 -25.37
CA TYR A 360 15.03 -7.02 -24.44
C TYR A 360 15.70 -6.85 -23.08
N ILE A 361 15.03 -7.36 -22.04
CA ILE A 361 15.59 -7.44 -20.69
C ILE A 361 15.96 -8.89 -20.43
N ASP A 362 17.19 -9.12 -20.01
CA ASP A 362 17.66 -10.46 -19.68
C ASP A 362 17.30 -10.89 -18.23
N GLN A 363 17.65 -12.12 -17.86
CA GLN A 363 17.35 -12.67 -16.53
C GLN A 363 18.11 -11.96 -15.41
N GLN A 364 19.20 -11.27 -15.71
CA GLN A 364 19.99 -10.47 -14.79
C GLN A 364 19.50 -9.02 -14.70
N GLN A 365 18.33 -8.71 -15.29
CA GLN A 365 17.73 -7.38 -15.32
C GLN A 365 18.54 -6.33 -16.10
N HIS A 366 19.31 -6.76 -17.10
CA HIS A 366 20.00 -5.87 -18.01
C HIS A 366 19.17 -5.61 -19.25
N LEU A 367 19.02 -4.34 -19.63
CA LEU A 367 18.45 -3.93 -20.90
C LEU A 367 19.52 -4.07 -21.98
N LYS A 368 19.31 -4.96 -22.92
CA LYS A 368 20.19 -5.31 -24.03
C LYS A 368 19.47 -5.18 -25.34
N VAL A 369 20.22 -5.29 -26.44
CA VAL A 369 19.64 -5.34 -27.80
C VAL A 369 20.08 -6.62 -28.51
N ARG A 370 19.21 -7.10 -29.37
CA ARG A 370 19.49 -8.21 -30.28
C ARG A 370 18.99 -7.84 -31.69
N GLU A 371 19.24 -8.70 -32.67
CA GLU A 371 18.78 -8.52 -34.04
C GLU A 371 19.17 -7.15 -34.62
N VAL A 372 20.40 -6.72 -34.36
CA VAL A 372 20.91 -5.46 -34.89
C VAL A 372 21.05 -5.58 -36.41
N ASP A 373 20.32 -4.75 -37.16
CA ASP A 373 20.41 -4.70 -38.61
C ASP A 373 20.53 -3.26 -39.12
N TYR A 374 21.08 -3.12 -40.29
CA TYR A 374 21.14 -1.82 -40.97
C TYR A 374 19.78 -1.52 -41.59
N GLU A 375 19.33 -0.29 -41.47
CA GLU A 375 18.17 0.18 -42.21
C GLU A 375 18.46 0.07 -43.73
N LEU A 376 17.46 -0.23 -44.54
CA LEU A 376 17.62 -0.54 -45.97
C LEU A 376 18.30 0.59 -46.75
N ARG A 377 17.99 1.85 -46.45
CA ARG A 377 18.63 3.03 -47.10
C ARG A 377 20.10 3.11 -46.71
N THR A 378 20.44 2.89 -45.44
CA THR A 378 21.82 2.80 -44.95
C THR A 378 22.59 1.71 -45.68
N LYS A 379 21.99 0.53 -45.76
CA LYS A 379 22.57 -0.64 -46.43
C LYS A 379 22.86 -0.35 -47.90
N SER A 380 21.90 0.26 -48.62
CA SER A 380 22.04 0.60 -50.04
C SER A 380 23.17 1.55 -50.29
N VAL A 381 23.29 2.65 -49.51
CA VAL A 381 24.36 3.65 -49.67
C VAL A 381 25.73 3.08 -49.26
N LEU A 382 25.80 2.31 -48.18
CA LEU A 382 27.08 1.69 -47.74
C LEU A 382 27.59 0.64 -48.74
N LEU A 383 26.70 -0.09 -49.43
CA LEU A 383 27.12 -1.01 -50.47
C LEU A 383 27.90 -0.31 -51.60
N HIS A 384 27.57 0.93 -51.87
CA HIS A 384 28.24 1.68 -52.94
C HIS A 384 29.47 2.46 -52.45
N SER A 385 29.46 2.98 -51.22
CA SER A 385 30.48 3.94 -50.76
C SER A 385 31.41 3.41 -49.64
N ALA A 386 30.92 2.52 -48.76
CA ALA A 386 31.61 2.05 -47.59
C ALA A 386 31.20 0.63 -47.17
N LYS A 387 31.16 -0.31 -48.10
CA LYS A 387 30.73 -1.69 -47.91
C LYS A 387 31.42 -2.40 -46.72
N TRP A 388 32.64 -1.99 -46.39
CA TRP A 388 33.43 -2.58 -45.29
C TRP A 388 32.80 -2.25 -43.90
N ILE A 389 31.97 -1.22 -43.77
CA ILE A 389 31.27 -0.91 -42.53
C ILE A 389 30.13 -1.93 -42.26
N LEU A 390 29.61 -2.61 -43.28
CA LEU A 390 28.61 -3.65 -43.14
C LEU A 390 29.14 -4.96 -42.53
N ASN A 391 30.20 -4.89 -41.78
CA ASN A 391 30.84 -6.07 -41.17
C ASN A 391 30.09 -6.51 -39.90
N SER A 392 30.04 -7.83 -39.67
CA SER A 392 29.51 -8.45 -38.45
C SER A 392 30.17 -7.91 -37.18
N LYS A 393 31.48 -7.64 -37.26
CA LYS A 393 32.27 -7.11 -36.14
C LYS A 393 31.72 -5.76 -35.60
N LEU A 394 31.26 -4.85 -36.45
CA LEU A 394 30.64 -3.62 -35.99
C LEU A 394 29.29 -3.89 -35.29
N LYS A 395 28.49 -4.77 -35.84
CA LYS A 395 27.24 -5.19 -35.21
C LYS A 395 27.47 -5.80 -33.82
N GLU A 396 28.41 -6.73 -33.70
CA GLU A 396 28.81 -7.37 -32.44
C GLU A 396 29.25 -6.36 -31.39
N GLN A 397 30.10 -5.40 -31.80
CA GLN A 397 30.62 -4.37 -30.92
C GLN A 397 29.49 -3.41 -30.44
N LEU A 398 28.58 -3.01 -31.34
CA LEU A 398 27.42 -2.20 -30.98
C LEU A 398 26.46 -2.94 -30.05
N THR A 399 26.19 -4.22 -30.33
CA THR A 399 25.37 -5.08 -29.49
C THR A 399 25.94 -5.21 -28.08
N ALA A 400 27.25 -5.45 -27.95
CA ALA A 400 27.93 -5.57 -26.66
C ALA A 400 27.98 -4.28 -25.83
N LYS A 401 27.84 -3.13 -26.48
CA LYS A 401 27.87 -1.81 -25.84
C LYS A 401 26.53 -1.38 -25.25
N ILE A 402 25.43 -1.87 -25.80
CA ILE A 402 24.10 -1.56 -25.28
C ILE A 402 23.77 -2.61 -24.21
N ASP A 403 24.28 -2.34 -23.00
CA ASP A 403 24.08 -3.17 -21.82
C ASP A 403 23.86 -2.24 -20.61
N VAL A 404 22.60 -2.04 -20.25
CA VAL A 404 22.21 -1.13 -19.16
C VAL A 404 21.71 -1.96 -17.99
N ASP A 405 22.42 -1.92 -16.87
CA ASP A 405 22.02 -2.55 -15.62
C ASP A 405 20.82 -1.80 -15.01
N LEU A 406 19.66 -2.47 -14.95
CA LEU A 406 18.45 -1.95 -14.35
C LEU A 406 18.30 -2.33 -12.86
N SER A 407 19.17 -3.21 -12.35
CA SER A 407 19.08 -3.73 -10.98
C SER A 407 19.07 -2.63 -9.91
N PRO A 408 19.89 -1.55 -10.01
CA PRO A 408 19.85 -0.47 -9.03
C PRO A 408 18.51 0.25 -9.00
N ILE A 409 17.95 0.55 -10.18
CA ILE A 409 16.65 1.23 -10.30
C ILE A 409 15.53 0.38 -9.68
N LEU A 410 15.54 -0.93 -9.93
CA LEU A 410 14.55 -1.85 -9.38
C LEU A 410 14.68 -2.00 -7.87
N ALA A 411 15.92 -2.07 -7.35
CA ALA A 411 16.18 -2.16 -5.91
C ALA A 411 15.73 -0.88 -5.17
N GLU A 412 16.08 0.29 -5.68
CA GLU A 412 15.64 1.57 -5.10
C GLU A 412 14.12 1.74 -5.16
N THR A 413 13.50 1.36 -6.28
CA THR A 413 12.04 1.38 -6.42
C THR A 413 11.38 0.49 -5.38
N LYS A 414 11.89 -0.74 -5.19
CA LYS A 414 11.38 -1.67 -4.19
C LYS A 414 11.51 -1.10 -2.77
N ALA A 415 12.68 -0.59 -2.41
CA ALA A 415 12.92 0.01 -1.09
C ALA A 415 12.01 1.21 -0.81
N ALA A 416 11.80 2.08 -1.80
CA ALA A 416 10.90 3.23 -1.69
C ALA A 416 9.43 2.82 -1.48
N ILE A 417 8.97 1.77 -2.18
CA ILE A 417 7.63 1.21 -2.00
C ILE A 417 7.47 0.63 -0.58
N GLU A 418 8.43 -0.18 -0.13
CA GLU A 418 8.41 -0.77 1.20
C GLU A 418 8.38 0.29 2.30
N GLN A 419 9.19 1.34 2.14
CA GLN A 419 9.21 2.46 3.08
C GLN A 419 7.86 3.18 3.12
N GLN A 420 7.28 3.55 1.98
CA GLN A 420 6.02 4.28 1.92
C GLN A 420 4.86 3.47 2.52
N ILE A 421 4.78 2.17 2.22
CA ILE A 421 3.73 1.30 2.77
C ILE A 421 3.88 1.21 4.30
N ASN A 422 5.09 1.01 4.81
CA ASN A 422 5.33 0.91 6.24
C ASN A 422 5.02 2.23 6.97
N GLU A 423 5.39 3.38 6.39
CA GLU A 423 5.09 4.69 6.99
C GLU A 423 3.58 4.96 7.08
N GLU A 424 2.81 4.64 6.05
CA GLU A 424 1.35 4.85 6.06
C GLU A 424 0.63 3.91 7.03
N ILE A 425 1.06 2.65 7.13
CA ILE A 425 0.49 1.70 8.10
C ILE A 425 0.77 2.13 9.55
N THR A 426 1.93 2.73 9.82
CA THR A 426 2.30 3.18 11.17
C THR A 426 1.66 4.50 11.57
N LYS A 427 1.21 5.32 10.63
CA LYS A 427 0.48 6.58 10.90
C LYS A 427 -1.01 6.37 11.22
N GLY A 428 -1.61 5.27 10.77
CA GLY A 428 -3.01 4.91 11.00
C GLY A 428 -3.19 4.06 12.24
#